data_3c87799983d38d50a7ad532bfca219b5
#
_entry.id   3c87799983d38d50a7ad532bfca219b5
#
_cell.length_a   1.000
_cell.length_b   1.000
_cell.length_c   1.000
_cell.angle_alpha   90.00
_cell.angle_beta   90.00
_cell.angle_gamma   90.00
#
_symmetry.space_group_name_H-M   'P 1'
#
loop_
_entity.id
_entity.type
_entity.pdbx_description
1 polymer ?
#
loop_
_entity_poly.entity_id
_entity_poly.type
_entity_poly.pdbx_seq_one_letter_code
_entity_poly.pdbx_strand_id
1 'polypeptide(L)'
;MAKILISGGQPLNGEVSISGAKNAVLPILASCLLADEPVSIGNVPHLHDVTTFIELLGRMGVRVVLDDRMKMHIDPRPENSCVAPYELVRTMRASILVLGPLVARYGKAEVSLPGGCAIGSRPVDQHIRGLQALGAEITVENGFIKAKAGRLKGARIVMDMVTVTGTENILMAATLASGTTIIENAAQEPEVVDLAHCLIAMGAKIDGIGTSTLIVEGVERLHGAHYEVLPDRIETGTFLVGAAMTGGKVRARGARADTLDAVLQKLEESGAHISTGKDWIELDMQGRRPKAVNLVTAPYPAFPTDMQAQFTALNCVAEGVGVITETVFENRFMHALELQRLGADIRLEGNTAIITGVPKMSGAPIMATDLRASACLVLAGLVAEGDTTVDRVYHIDRGYENIEEKLGVLGARIRRLPG
;
A
#
# COMPACT_ATOMS: atom_id res chain seq x y z
N MET A 1 22.74 11.30 -2.29
CA MET A 1 21.49 10.50 -2.29
C MET A 1 21.34 9.87 -3.67
N ALA A 2 20.98 8.59 -3.72
CA ALA A 2 20.75 7.90 -4.99
C ALA A 2 19.69 8.59 -5.85
N LYS A 3 19.84 8.50 -7.18
CA LYS A 3 18.92 9.04 -8.19
C LYS A 3 18.58 7.96 -9.20
N ILE A 4 17.50 8.12 -9.92
CA ILE A 4 17.17 7.27 -11.07
C ILE A 4 17.30 8.12 -12.34
N LEU A 5 18.07 7.63 -13.31
CA LEU A 5 18.20 8.21 -14.64
C LEU A 5 17.38 7.35 -15.62
N ILE A 6 16.55 8.01 -16.43
CA ILE A 6 15.67 7.38 -17.40
C ILE A 6 15.87 8.07 -18.74
N SER A 7 16.17 7.30 -19.78
CA SER A 7 16.17 7.77 -21.18
C SER A 7 14.90 7.22 -21.85
N GLY A 8 13.95 8.11 -22.11
CA GLY A 8 12.62 7.74 -22.58
C GLY A 8 12.56 7.28 -24.04
N GLY A 9 11.34 6.97 -24.51
CA GLY A 9 11.06 6.67 -25.91
C GLY A 9 11.13 5.18 -26.29
N GLN A 10 11.25 4.25 -25.36
CA GLN A 10 11.18 2.83 -25.62
C GLN A 10 9.86 2.24 -25.10
N PRO A 11 9.10 1.46 -25.91
CA PRO A 11 7.93 0.75 -25.42
C PRO A 11 8.34 -0.34 -24.42
N LEU A 12 7.55 -0.51 -23.37
CA LEU A 12 7.74 -1.62 -22.43
C LEU A 12 7.18 -2.91 -23.05
N ASN A 13 7.99 -3.95 -23.10
CA ASN A 13 7.58 -5.26 -23.63
C ASN A 13 8.18 -6.38 -22.79
N GLY A 14 7.39 -7.41 -22.54
CA GLY A 14 7.87 -8.63 -21.86
C GLY A 14 7.04 -8.99 -20.65
N GLU A 15 7.68 -9.74 -19.74
CA GLU A 15 7.06 -10.21 -18.50
C GLU A 15 7.77 -9.65 -17.28
N VAL A 16 7.00 -9.34 -16.24
CA VAL A 16 7.51 -8.91 -14.94
C VAL A 16 6.82 -9.68 -13.82
N SER A 17 7.60 -10.12 -12.83
CA SER A 17 7.07 -10.77 -11.63
C SER A 17 6.67 -9.73 -10.60
N ILE A 18 5.47 -9.88 -10.05
CA ILE A 18 4.91 -8.99 -9.04
C ILE A 18 5.34 -9.46 -7.65
N SER A 19 5.81 -8.53 -6.85
CA SER A 19 6.19 -8.77 -5.46
C SER A 19 4.98 -8.84 -4.53
N GLY A 20 5.19 -9.32 -3.29
CA GLY A 20 4.18 -9.25 -2.25
C GLY A 20 3.71 -7.83 -1.96
N ALA A 21 2.45 -7.68 -1.57
CA ALA A 21 1.84 -6.39 -1.36
C ALA A 21 2.37 -5.69 -0.10
N LYS A 22 2.92 -4.49 -0.28
CA LYS A 22 3.36 -3.62 0.81
C LYS A 22 2.27 -3.41 1.86
N ASN A 23 1.07 -3.05 1.40
CA ASN A 23 -0.03 -2.69 2.28
C ASN A 23 -0.67 -3.91 2.97
N ALA A 24 -0.33 -5.13 2.53
CA ALA A 24 -0.74 -6.37 3.19
C ALA A 24 0.32 -6.90 4.16
N VAL A 25 1.59 -6.86 3.79
CA VAL A 25 2.66 -7.42 4.62
C VAL A 25 2.79 -6.70 5.95
N LEU A 26 2.60 -5.38 6.01
CA LEU A 26 2.77 -4.62 7.25
C LEU A 26 1.74 -5.01 8.33
N PRO A 27 0.42 -5.08 8.06
CA PRO A 27 -0.53 -5.58 9.06
C PRO A 27 -0.34 -7.07 9.37
N ILE A 28 0.09 -7.90 8.40
CA ILE A 28 0.40 -9.31 8.64
C ILE A 28 1.61 -9.45 9.60
N LEU A 29 2.65 -8.64 9.44
CA LEU A 29 3.77 -8.62 10.39
C LEU A 29 3.32 -8.18 11.79
N ALA A 30 2.44 -7.18 11.89
CA ALA A 30 1.85 -6.76 13.15
C ALA A 30 1.02 -7.88 13.81
N SER A 31 0.24 -8.63 13.01
CA SER A 31 -0.60 -9.74 13.50
C SER A 31 0.20 -10.87 14.13
N CYS A 32 1.48 -11.04 13.74
CA CYS A 32 2.35 -12.04 14.36
C CYS A 32 2.57 -11.81 15.86
N LEU A 33 2.40 -10.57 16.34
CA LEU A 33 2.43 -10.27 17.79
C LEU A 33 1.32 -10.95 18.58
N LEU A 34 0.23 -11.38 17.93
CA LEU A 34 -0.90 -12.04 18.58
C LEU A 34 -0.65 -13.53 18.82
N ALA A 35 0.27 -14.15 18.08
CA ALA A 35 0.55 -15.59 18.18
C ALA A 35 1.39 -15.92 19.43
N ASP A 36 1.18 -17.08 20.00
CA ASP A 36 2.01 -17.64 21.07
C ASP A 36 3.07 -18.64 20.59
N GLU A 37 3.12 -18.85 19.29
CA GLU A 37 4.08 -19.71 18.57
C GLU A 37 4.68 -18.94 17.38
N PRO A 38 5.84 -19.38 16.83
CA PRO A 38 6.44 -18.76 15.66
C PRO A 38 5.51 -18.79 14.44
N VAL A 39 5.49 -17.69 13.68
CA VAL A 39 4.76 -17.54 12.42
C VAL A 39 5.73 -17.42 11.28
N SER A 40 5.47 -18.12 10.18
CA SER A 40 6.28 -18.06 8.96
C SER A 40 5.52 -17.33 7.86
N ILE A 41 6.11 -16.25 7.35
CA ILE A 41 5.52 -15.41 6.30
C ILE A 41 6.37 -15.52 5.03
N GLY A 42 5.73 -15.89 3.92
CA GLY A 42 6.34 -15.92 2.58
C GLY A 42 5.86 -14.78 1.71
N ASN A 43 6.48 -14.65 0.52
CA ASN A 43 6.23 -13.57 -0.43
C ASN A 43 6.37 -12.16 0.18
N VAL A 44 7.31 -11.99 1.10
CA VAL A 44 7.59 -10.70 1.74
C VAL A 44 8.40 -9.84 0.77
N PRO A 45 7.93 -8.64 0.38
CA PRO A 45 8.65 -7.77 -0.53
C PRO A 45 9.85 -7.11 0.17
N HIS A 46 10.94 -6.94 -0.57
CA HIS A 46 12.13 -6.25 -0.07
C HIS A 46 11.97 -4.73 -0.20
N LEU A 47 11.32 -4.12 0.78
CA LEU A 47 10.99 -2.69 0.83
C LEU A 47 11.55 -2.01 2.06
N HIS A 48 11.87 -0.72 1.95
CA HIS A 48 12.36 0.06 3.09
C HIS A 48 11.36 0.06 4.27
N ASP A 49 10.06 0.20 3.99
CA ASP A 49 9.02 0.17 5.04
C ASP A 49 8.95 -1.20 5.74
N VAL A 50 9.18 -2.30 5.04
CA VAL A 50 9.25 -3.65 5.62
C VAL A 50 10.45 -3.77 6.55
N THR A 51 11.62 -3.30 6.11
CA THR A 51 12.85 -3.30 6.96
C THR A 51 12.63 -2.46 8.22
N THR A 52 12.00 -1.29 8.11
CA THR A 52 11.67 -0.44 9.26
C THR A 52 10.71 -1.13 10.22
N PHE A 53 9.71 -1.87 9.69
CA PHE A 53 8.77 -2.62 10.54
C PHE A 53 9.44 -3.78 11.27
N ILE A 54 10.36 -4.48 10.60
CA ILE A 54 11.20 -5.53 11.23
C ILE A 54 12.05 -4.94 12.34
N GLU A 55 12.66 -3.76 12.13
CA GLU A 55 13.41 -3.07 13.17
C GLU A 55 12.50 -2.70 14.35
N LEU A 56 11.27 -2.23 14.10
CA LEU A 56 10.30 -1.95 15.15
C LEU A 56 9.98 -3.20 15.97
N LEU A 57 9.69 -4.33 15.32
CA LEU A 57 9.46 -5.62 16.01
C LEU A 57 10.68 -6.05 16.84
N GLY A 58 11.88 -5.91 16.27
CA GLY A 58 13.13 -6.24 16.96
C GLY A 58 13.36 -5.36 18.20
N ARG A 59 13.07 -4.06 18.13
CA ARG A 59 13.12 -3.14 19.29
C ARG A 59 12.15 -3.53 20.40
N MET A 60 11.04 -4.15 20.05
CA MET A 60 10.06 -4.66 21.00
C MET A 60 10.44 -6.03 21.58
N GLY A 61 11.53 -6.65 21.12
CA GLY A 61 12.01 -7.94 21.60
C GLY A 61 11.56 -9.14 20.77
N VAL A 62 10.89 -8.92 19.64
CA VAL A 62 10.49 -9.99 18.72
C VAL A 62 11.70 -10.48 17.94
N ARG A 63 11.87 -11.79 17.86
CA ARG A 63 12.92 -12.40 17.04
C ARG A 63 12.42 -12.61 15.62
N VAL A 64 13.12 -12.03 14.65
CA VAL A 64 12.84 -12.18 13.22
C VAL A 64 14.05 -12.80 12.53
N VAL A 65 13.83 -13.88 11.79
CA VAL A 65 14.86 -14.59 11.02
C VAL A 65 14.38 -14.77 9.59
N LEU A 66 15.22 -14.40 8.64
CA LEU A 66 15.00 -14.67 7.22
C LEU A 66 15.75 -15.96 6.85
N ASP A 67 15.05 -16.91 6.23
CA ASP A 67 15.67 -18.16 5.78
C ASP A 67 16.27 -18.03 4.36
N ASP A 68 16.91 -19.09 3.88
CA ASP A 68 17.56 -19.18 2.58
C ASP A 68 16.57 -19.14 1.39
N ARG A 69 15.28 -19.31 1.66
CA ARG A 69 14.17 -19.21 0.69
C ARG A 69 13.44 -17.87 0.77
N MET A 70 14.02 -16.89 1.45
CA MET A 70 13.43 -15.56 1.68
C MET A 70 12.09 -15.61 2.45
N LYS A 71 11.84 -16.67 3.24
CA LYS A 71 10.72 -16.72 4.17
C LYS A 71 11.13 -16.11 5.50
N MET A 72 10.23 -15.33 6.05
CA MET A 72 10.44 -14.64 7.31
C MET A 72 9.82 -15.45 8.46
N HIS A 73 10.63 -15.84 9.43
CA HIS A 73 10.19 -16.51 10.65
C HIS A 73 10.16 -15.52 11.79
N ILE A 74 9.00 -15.32 12.39
CA ILE A 74 8.75 -14.32 13.43
C ILE A 74 8.38 -15.05 14.71
N ASP A 75 9.20 -14.91 15.73
CA ASP A 75 8.97 -15.47 17.06
C ASP A 75 8.62 -14.36 18.06
N PRO A 76 7.33 -14.18 18.39
CA PRO A 76 6.87 -13.12 19.28
C PRO A 76 6.89 -13.51 20.78
N ARG A 77 7.35 -14.71 21.14
CA ARG A 77 7.37 -15.21 22.52
C ARG A 77 8.33 -14.51 23.47
N PRO A 78 9.48 -13.95 23.02
CA PRO A 78 10.32 -13.16 23.90
C PRO A 78 9.55 -12.03 24.60
N GLU A 79 10.10 -11.55 25.71
CA GLU A 79 9.52 -10.41 26.42
C GLU A 79 9.35 -9.23 25.47
N ASN A 80 8.13 -8.70 25.39
CA ASN A 80 7.81 -7.58 24.55
C ASN A 80 7.80 -6.29 25.39
N SER A 81 8.56 -5.28 24.97
CA SER A 81 8.59 -3.98 25.62
C SER A 81 7.25 -3.23 25.56
N CYS A 82 6.39 -3.60 24.60
CA CYS A 82 5.11 -2.94 24.29
C CYS A 82 5.23 -1.45 23.98
N VAL A 83 6.43 -0.99 23.57
CA VAL A 83 6.72 0.41 23.26
C VAL A 83 7.15 0.53 21.80
N ALA A 84 6.40 1.34 21.01
CA ALA A 84 6.78 1.74 19.67
C ALA A 84 7.32 3.18 19.69
N PRO A 85 8.66 3.37 19.57
CA PRO A 85 9.30 4.65 19.80
C PRO A 85 9.10 5.64 18.65
N TYR A 86 9.15 6.94 18.94
CA TYR A 86 8.94 8.02 18.00
C TYR A 86 9.85 7.94 16.76
N GLU A 87 11.12 7.58 16.93
CA GLU A 87 12.12 7.56 15.86
C GLU A 87 11.73 6.63 14.71
N LEU A 88 11.07 5.50 15.01
CA LEU A 88 10.59 4.55 14.00
C LEU A 88 9.19 4.90 13.51
N VAL A 89 8.27 5.28 14.42
CA VAL A 89 6.89 5.62 14.06
C VAL A 89 6.81 6.83 13.14
N ARG A 90 7.65 7.86 13.36
CA ARG A 90 7.66 9.08 12.54
C ARG A 90 8.00 8.82 11.07
N THR A 91 8.76 7.78 10.79
CA THR A 91 9.19 7.43 9.42
C THR A 91 8.18 6.57 8.69
N MET A 92 7.32 5.86 9.45
CA MET A 92 6.37 4.91 8.89
C MET A 92 5.06 4.89 9.70
N ARG A 93 4.00 5.50 9.16
CA ARG A 93 2.68 5.56 9.84
C ARG A 93 2.08 4.20 10.17
N ALA A 94 2.36 3.17 9.35
CA ALA A 94 1.88 1.81 9.57
C ALA A 94 2.32 1.23 10.92
N SER A 95 3.30 1.84 11.58
CA SER A 95 3.72 1.48 12.95
C SER A 95 2.57 1.53 13.98
N ILE A 96 1.50 2.30 13.70
CA ILE A 96 0.28 2.31 14.54
C ILE A 96 -0.40 0.93 14.60
N LEU A 97 -0.16 0.05 13.63
CA LEU A 97 -0.77 -1.28 13.56
C LEU A 97 -0.35 -2.22 14.69
N VAL A 98 0.71 -1.91 15.42
CA VAL A 98 1.10 -2.71 16.60
C VAL A 98 0.21 -2.42 17.82
N LEU A 99 -0.56 -1.32 17.82
CA LEU A 99 -1.36 -0.90 18.97
C LEU A 99 -2.41 -1.95 19.37
N GLY A 100 -3.23 -2.41 18.42
CA GLY A 100 -4.27 -3.42 18.67
C GLY A 100 -3.69 -4.75 19.18
N PRO A 101 -2.73 -5.35 18.46
CA PRO A 101 -2.06 -6.58 18.90
C PRO A 101 -1.43 -6.48 20.29
N LEU A 102 -0.72 -5.38 20.59
CA LEU A 102 -0.09 -5.21 21.91
C LEU A 102 -1.12 -5.16 23.04
N VAL A 103 -2.19 -4.37 22.86
CA VAL A 103 -3.25 -4.28 23.89
C VAL A 103 -3.97 -5.61 24.04
N ALA A 104 -4.31 -6.29 22.93
CA ALA A 104 -5.06 -7.53 22.96
C ALA A 104 -4.28 -8.67 23.63
N ARG A 105 -2.99 -8.80 23.36
CA ARG A 105 -2.19 -9.90 23.89
C ARG A 105 -1.51 -9.59 25.20
N TYR A 106 -0.92 -8.38 25.33
CA TYR A 106 -0.08 -8.03 26.49
C TYR A 106 -0.79 -7.11 27.49
N GLY A 107 -2.02 -6.67 27.18
CA GLY A 107 -2.81 -5.79 28.05
C GLY A 107 -2.28 -4.36 28.18
N LYS A 108 -1.24 -3.99 27.44
CA LYS A 108 -0.65 -2.65 27.47
C LYS A 108 0.01 -2.32 26.14
N ALA A 109 0.02 -1.03 25.78
CA ALA A 109 0.81 -0.52 24.67
C ALA A 109 1.16 0.95 24.90
N GLU A 110 2.34 1.35 24.44
CA GLU A 110 2.76 2.74 24.35
C GLU A 110 3.31 2.98 22.95
N VAL A 111 2.49 3.63 22.12
CA VAL A 111 2.80 3.83 20.69
C VAL A 111 2.86 5.32 20.42
N SER A 112 3.98 5.79 19.86
CA SER A 112 4.10 7.19 19.45
C SER A 112 3.01 7.54 18.45
N LEU A 113 2.47 8.75 18.55
CA LEU A 113 1.60 9.29 17.50
C LEU A 113 2.38 9.37 16.19
N PRO A 114 1.81 8.88 15.08
CA PRO A 114 2.44 9.04 13.79
C PRO A 114 2.50 10.53 13.43
N GLY A 115 3.64 10.96 12.89
CA GLY A 115 3.82 12.32 12.38
C GLY A 115 2.85 12.67 11.25
N GLY A 116 2.83 13.94 10.84
CA GLY A 116 2.04 14.41 9.71
C GLY A 116 2.40 13.66 8.43
N CYS A 117 1.44 13.59 7.50
CA CYS A 117 1.64 13.00 6.19
C CYS A 117 1.54 14.09 5.11
N ALA A 118 2.45 14.06 4.14
CA ALA A 118 2.47 15.02 3.04
C ALA A 118 1.19 15.02 2.18
N ILE A 119 0.49 13.87 2.12
CA ILE A 119 -0.71 13.69 1.29
C ILE A 119 -2.02 14.04 1.99
N GLY A 120 -2.01 14.40 3.28
CA GLY A 120 -3.19 14.84 4.00
C GLY A 120 -3.30 14.33 5.44
N SER A 121 -4.37 14.75 6.12
CA SER A 121 -4.69 14.37 7.48
C SER A 121 -5.07 12.88 7.56
N ARG A 122 -4.50 12.17 8.51
CA ARG A 122 -4.82 10.77 8.79
C ARG A 122 -4.98 10.58 10.29
N PRO A 123 -6.11 10.99 10.86
CA PRO A 123 -6.36 10.88 12.29
C PRO A 123 -6.34 9.43 12.75
N VAL A 124 -5.92 9.21 13.99
CA VAL A 124 -5.90 7.88 14.63
C VAL A 124 -7.10 7.67 15.56
N ASP A 125 -8.07 8.56 15.54
CA ASP A 125 -9.24 8.56 16.41
C ASP A 125 -10.08 7.28 16.24
N GLN A 126 -10.24 6.76 15.02
CA GLN A 126 -10.98 5.53 14.77
C GLN A 126 -10.29 4.31 15.42
N HIS A 127 -8.96 4.26 15.42
CA HIS A 127 -8.20 3.22 16.14
C HIS A 127 -8.48 3.30 17.65
N ILE A 128 -8.41 4.51 18.22
CA ILE A 128 -8.61 4.75 19.65
C ILE A 128 -10.04 4.40 20.05
N ARG A 129 -11.05 4.92 19.35
CA ARG A 129 -12.48 4.66 19.62
C ARG A 129 -12.81 3.17 19.54
N GLY A 130 -12.31 2.48 18.50
CA GLY A 130 -12.55 1.05 18.35
C GLY A 130 -11.96 0.23 19.49
N LEU A 131 -10.73 0.52 19.92
CA LEU A 131 -10.10 -0.16 21.05
C LEU A 131 -10.77 0.19 22.38
N GLN A 132 -11.23 1.44 22.57
CA GLN A 132 -12.02 1.83 23.74
C GLN A 132 -13.37 1.09 23.79
N ALA A 133 -14.03 0.90 22.66
CA ALA A 133 -15.26 0.11 22.58
C ALA A 133 -15.03 -1.34 22.98
N LEU A 134 -13.85 -1.90 22.72
CA LEU A 134 -13.43 -3.23 23.20
C LEU A 134 -13.02 -3.25 24.68
N GLY A 135 -13.06 -2.10 25.36
CA GLY A 135 -12.78 -1.97 26.80
C GLY A 135 -11.35 -1.56 27.16
N ALA A 136 -10.57 -1.05 26.21
CA ALA A 136 -9.27 -0.49 26.51
C ALA A 136 -9.37 0.92 27.13
N GLU A 137 -8.58 1.18 28.15
CA GLU A 137 -8.36 2.52 28.68
C GLU A 137 -7.23 3.17 27.90
N ILE A 138 -7.52 4.28 27.21
CA ILE A 138 -6.55 4.95 26.34
C ILE A 138 -6.43 6.42 26.69
N THR A 139 -5.19 6.88 26.88
CA THR A 139 -4.82 8.28 27.00
C THR A 139 -3.81 8.66 25.91
N VAL A 140 -3.81 9.94 25.55
CA VAL A 140 -2.81 10.51 24.65
C VAL A 140 -2.01 11.54 25.42
N GLU A 141 -0.75 11.22 25.71
CA GLU A 141 0.12 12.05 26.55
C GLU A 141 1.53 12.11 25.97
N ASN A 142 2.12 13.29 25.98
CA ASN A 142 3.51 13.52 25.52
C ASN A 142 3.78 12.98 24.09
N GLY A 143 2.79 13.01 23.22
CA GLY A 143 2.90 12.49 21.84
C GLY A 143 2.81 10.96 21.73
N PHE A 144 2.36 10.27 22.77
CA PHE A 144 2.15 8.83 22.78
C PHE A 144 0.69 8.47 23.06
N ILE A 145 0.23 7.43 22.38
CA ILE A 145 -0.99 6.70 22.72
C ILE A 145 -0.61 5.66 23.75
N LYS A 146 -1.15 5.79 24.96
CA LYS A 146 -0.96 4.83 26.05
C LYS A 146 -2.25 4.09 26.26
N ALA A 147 -2.21 2.78 26.09
CA ALA A 147 -3.36 1.91 26.22
C ALA A 147 -3.14 0.84 27.29
N LYS A 148 -4.18 0.55 28.06
CA LYS A 148 -4.22 -0.54 29.04
C LYS A 148 -5.56 -1.26 28.96
N ALA A 149 -5.54 -2.56 29.11
CA ALA A 149 -6.73 -3.38 29.23
C ALA A 149 -6.43 -4.63 30.04
N GLY A 150 -7.47 -5.19 30.64
CA GLY A 150 -7.50 -6.62 30.92
C GLY A 150 -7.76 -7.37 29.60
N ARG A 151 -8.44 -8.52 29.67
CA ARG A 151 -8.91 -9.14 28.42
C ARG A 151 -9.95 -8.24 27.78
N LEU A 152 -9.75 -7.88 26.51
CA LEU A 152 -10.72 -7.11 25.71
C LEU A 152 -12.06 -7.86 25.62
N LYS A 153 -13.15 -7.12 25.41
CA LYS A 153 -14.51 -7.65 25.32
C LYS A 153 -15.11 -7.32 23.96
N GLY A 154 -15.74 -8.30 23.35
CA GLY A 154 -16.45 -8.11 22.09
C GLY A 154 -17.49 -7.00 22.17
N ALA A 155 -17.59 -6.21 21.10
CA ALA A 155 -18.47 -5.06 21.00
C ALA A 155 -18.96 -4.85 19.57
N ARG A 156 -20.07 -4.12 19.42
CA ARG A 156 -20.47 -3.57 18.11
C ARG A 156 -19.77 -2.23 17.90
N ILE A 157 -19.01 -2.13 16.81
CA ILE A 157 -18.22 -0.96 16.47
C ILE A 157 -18.64 -0.48 15.08
N VAL A 158 -19.11 0.76 15.01
CA VAL A 158 -19.46 1.42 13.75
C VAL A 158 -18.35 2.42 13.45
N MET A 159 -17.64 2.21 12.33
CA MET A 159 -16.60 3.14 11.88
C MET A 159 -17.24 4.40 11.31
N ASP A 160 -16.87 5.60 11.81
CA ASP A 160 -17.40 6.88 11.31
C ASP A 160 -17.03 7.11 9.85
N MET A 161 -15.88 6.63 9.45
CA MET A 161 -15.38 6.63 8.07
C MET A 161 -14.66 5.32 7.78
N VAL A 162 -14.66 4.92 6.51
CA VAL A 162 -13.86 3.76 6.08
C VAL A 162 -12.37 4.07 6.25
N THR A 163 -11.68 3.26 7.02
CA THR A 163 -10.23 3.35 7.21
C THR A 163 -9.61 1.97 7.18
N VAL A 164 -8.61 1.77 6.32
CA VAL A 164 -7.92 0.49 6.17
C VAL A 164 -7.21 0.12 7.46
N THR A 165 -6.26 0.94 7.90
CA THR A 165 -5.46 0.64 9.11
C THR A 165 -6.28 0.63 10.40
N GLY A 166 -7.35 1.42 10.47
CA GLY A 166 -8.29 1.39 11.60
C GLY A 166 -9.04 0.06 11.66
N THR A 167 -9.56 -0.41 10.53
CA THR A 167 -10.20 -1.73 10.41
C THR A 167 -9.23 -2.85 10.79
N GLU A 168 -8.02 -2.83 10.24
CA GLU A 168 -6.98 -3.83 10.52
C GLU A 168 -6.61 -3.89 12.00
N ASN A 169 -6.42 -2.75 12.64
CA ASN A 169 -6.04 -2.67 14.06
C ASN A 169 -7.14 -3.22 14.97
N ILE A 170 -8.40 -2.83 14.71
CA ILE A 170 -9.57 -3.32 15.48
C ILE A 170 -9.80 -4.82 15.22
N LEU A 171 -9.70 -5.25 13.96
CA LEU A 171 -9.82 -6.66 13.57
C LEU A 171 -8.82 -7.53 14.33
N MET A 172 -7.54 -7.14 14.34
CA MET A 172 -6.49 -7.85 15.08
C MET A 172 -6.80 -7.92 16.58
N ALA A 173 -7.19 -6.80 17.18
CA ALA A 173 -7.52 -6.77 18.62
C ALA A 173 -8.73 -7.63 18.96
N ALA A 174 -9.75 -7.66 18.11
CA ALA A 174 -10.97 -8.43 18.31
C ALA A 174 -10.74 -9.95 18.35
N THR A 175 -9.70 -10.45 17.70
CA THR A 175 -9.41 -11.90 17.65
C THR A 175 -9.19 -12.53 19.03
N LEU A 176 -8.65 -11.79 20.00
CA LEU A 176 -8.41 -12.25 21.37
C LEU A 176 -9.40 -11.67 22.39
N ALA A 177 -10.38 -10.88 21.96
CA ALA A 177 -11.43 -10.38 22.84
C ALA A 177 -12.35 -11.51 23.31
N SER A 178 -12.99 -11.38 24.47
CA SER A 178 -14.01 -12.31 24.91
C SER A 178 -15.36 -11.99 24.26
N GLY A 179 -16.02 -12.98 23.68
CA GLY A 179 -17.29 -12.81 22.98
C GLY A 179 -17.15 -12.39 21.53
N THR A 180 -18.20 -11.82 20.96
CA THR A 180 -18.29 -11.48 19.54
C THR A 180 -18.11 -9.98 19.33
N THR A 181 -17.28 -9.61 18.34
CA THR A 181 -17.13 -8.24 17.86
C THR A 181 -17.75 -8.11 16.47
N ILE A 182 -18.53 -7.07 16.25
CA ILE A 182 -19.08 -6.70 14.94
C ILE A 182 -18.49 -5.36 14.55
N ILE A 183 -17.78 -5.31 13.41
CA ILE A 183 -17.19 -4.09 12.87
C ILE A 183 -17.99 -3.70 11.62
N GLU A 184 -18.72 -2.60 11.69
CA GLU A 184 -19.53 -2.06 10.59
C GLU A 184 -18.83 -0.88 9.92
N ASN A 185 -19.10 -0.67 8.64
CA ASN A 185 -18.41 0.28 7.78
C ASN A 185 -16.90 -0.01 7.71
N ALA A 186 -16.55 -1.29 7.76
CA ALA A 186 -15.17 -1.78 7.66
C ALA A 186 -14.61 -1.58 6.25
N ALA A 187 -13.31 -1.41 6.16
CA ALA A 187 -12.58 -1.41 4.89
C ALA A 187 -12.65 -2.80 4.23
N GLN A 188 -12.79 -2.82 2.90
CA GLN A 188 -12.98 -4.04 2.11
C GLN A 188 -11.79 -4.34 1.20
N GLU A 189 -10.70 -3.58 1.32
CA GLU A 189 -9.50 -3.72 0.51
C GLU A 189 -8.96 -5.16 0.54
N PRO A 190 -8.44 -5.67 -0.59
CA PRO A 190 -7.83 -7.00 -0.66
C PRO A 190 -6.78 -7.25 0.42
N GLU A 191 -6.09 -6.23 0.87
CA GLU A 191 -5.09 -6.28 1.92
C GLU A 191 -5.71 -6.57 3.30
N VAL A 192 -6.90 -6.05 3.57
CA VAL A 192 -7.70 -6.37 4.79
C VAL A 192 -8.19 -7.82 4.74
N VAL A 193 -8.64 -8.26 3.56
CA VAL A 193 -9.03 -9.66 3.32
C VAL A 193 -7.85 -10.60 3.56
N ASP A 194 -6.66 -10.23 3.09
CA ASP A 194 -5.43 -11.00 3.25
C ASP A 194 -5.03 -11.12 4.73
N LEU A 195 -5.10 -10.02 5.49
CA LEU A 195 -4.92 -10.04 6.94
C LEU A 195 -5.90 -10.98 7.63
N ALA A 196 -7.18 -10.92 7.27
CA ALA A 196 -8.20 -11.78 7.85
C ALA A 196 -7.90 -13.27 7.60
N HIS A 197 -7.47 -13.62 6.39
CA HIS A 197 -7.06 -14.99 6.07
C HIS A 197 -5.80 -15.43 6.84
N CYS A 198 -4.83 -14.55 7.03
CA CYS A 198 -3.66 -14.82 7.86
C CYS A 198 -4.09 -15.10 9.32
N LEU A 199 -4.96 -14.27 9.88
CA LEU A 199 -5.50 -14.46 11.24
C LEU A 199 -6.26 -15.78 11.37
N ILE A 200 -7.06 -16.17 10.37
CA ILE A 200 -7.76 -17.47 10.34
C ILE A 200 -6.74 -18.62 10.30
N ALA A 201 -5.68 -18.50 9.51
CA ALA A 201 -4.60 -19.50 9.50
C ALA A 201 -3.94 -19.64 10.88
N MET A 202 -3.94 -18.59 11.69
CA MET A 202 -3.45 -18.59 13.08
C MET A 202 -4.51 -19.08 14.08
N GLY A 203 -5.73 -19.39 13.65
CA GLY A 203 -6.80 -19.93 14.49
C GLY A 203 -7.91 -18.94 14.86
N ALA A 204 -7.94 -17.74 14.26
CA ALA A 204 -9.04 -16.79 14.46
C ALA A 204 -10.32 -17.26 13.77
N LYS A 205 -11.46 -16.78 14.27
CA LYS A 205 -12.80 -17.04 13.74
C LYS A 205 -13.39 -15.73 13.25
N ILE A 206 -13.43 -15.55 11.92
CA ILE A 206 -13.83 -14.30 11.26
C ILE A 206 -14.81 -14.62 10.15
N ASP A 207 -15.96 -13.94 10.14
CA ASP A 207 -16.96 -13.97 9.09
C ASP A 207 -17.13 -12.60 8.46
N GLY A 208 -17.80 -12.53 7.30
CA GLY A 208 -18.05 -11.28 6.57
C GLY A 208 -16.81 -10.71 5.86
N ILE A 209 -15.79 -11.52 5.64
CA ILE A 209 -14.54 -11.11 4.97
C ILE A 209 -14.84 -10.56 3.56
N GLY A 210 -14.27 -9.41 3.23
CA GLY A 210 -14.50 -8.74 1.95
C GLY A 210 -15.80 -7.94 1.87
N THR A 211 -16.56 -7.87 2.96
CA THR A 211 -17.78 -7.04 3.07
C THR A 211 -17.54 -5.85 4.00
N SER A 212 -18.50 -4.93 4.05
CA SER A 212 -18.47 -3.79 4.97
C SER A 212 -18.75 -4.14 6.43
N THR A 213 -19.04 -5.42 6.73
CA THR A 213 -19.32 -5.89 8.08
C THR A 213 -18.50 -7.13 8.38
N LEU A 214 -17.58 -7.01 9.33
CA LEU A 214 -16.78 -8.11 9.84
C LEU A 214 -17.35 -8.58 11.17
N ILE A 215 -17.43 -9.90 11.36
CA ILE A 215 -17.88 -10.54 12.60
C ILE A 215 -16.73 -11.40 13.10
N VAL A 216 -16.25 -11.12 14.31
CA VAL A 216 -15.11 -11.79 14.92
C VAL A 216 -15.56 -12.46 16.21
N GLU A 217 -15.48 -13.77 16.25
CA GLU A 217 -15.64 -14.54 17.49
C GLU A 217 -14.26 -14.66 18.17
N GLY A 218 -14.09 -14.03 19.31
CA GLY A 218 -12.80 -14.02 20.00
C GLY A 218 -12.38 -15.40 20.50
N VAL A 219 -11.09 -15.68 20.46
CA VAL A 219 -10.49 -16.94 20.90
C VAL A 219 -9.54 -16.71 22.08
N GLU A 220 -9.19 -17.79 22.81
CA GLU A 220 -8.28 -17.70 23.96
C GLU A 220 -6.82 -17.46 23.53
N ARG A 221 -6.44 -18.01 22.37
CA ARG A 221 -5.07 -17.93 21.83
C ARG A 221 -5.07 -18.04 20.30
N LEU A 222 -4.02 -17.48 19.69
CA LEU A 222 -3.67 -17.72 18.31
C LEU A 222 -2.35 -18.51 18.29
N HIS A 223 -2.28 -19.51 17.42
CA HIS A 223 -1.10 -20.36 17.25
C HIS A 223 -0.22 -19.90 16.09
N GLY A 224 0.93 -20.55 15.92
CA GLY A 224 1.79 -20.36 14.75
C GLY A 224 1.12 -20.79 13.45
N ALA A 225 1.50 -20.15 12.36
CA ALA A 225 1.00 -20.44 11.03
C ALA A 225 2.07 -20.28 9.97
N HIS A 226 1.77 -20.78 8.78
CA HIS A 226 2.50 -20.50 7.55
C HIS A 226 1.56 -19.75 6.61
N TYR A 227 1.99 -18.57 6.13
CA TYR A 227 1.16 -17.72 5.30
C TYR A 227 1.96 -17.04 4.18
N GLU A 228 1.37 -16.93 3.00
CA GLU A 228 1.96 -16.24 1.84
C GLU A 228 1.20 -14.94 1.60
N VAL A 229 1.90 -13.81 1.60
CA VAL A 229 1.31 -12.49 1.35
C VAL A 229 0.80 -12.41 -0.10
N LEU A 230 -0.38 -11.82 -0.32
CA LEU A 230 -0.91 -11.63 -1.67
C LEU A 230 0.02 -10.72 -2.51
N PRO A 231 -0.01 -10.85 -3.86
CA PRO A 231 0.77 -9.97 -4.72
C PRO A 231 0.26 -8.52 -4.69
N ASP A 232 1.18 -7.56 -4.89
CA ASP A 232 0.86 -6.13 -4.85
C ASP A 232 0.08 -5.69 -6.09
N ARG A 233 -1.22 -5.41 -5.92
CA ARG A 233 -2.09 -4.91 -6.98
C ARG A 233 -1.70 -3.51 -7.47
N ILE A 234 -1.09 -2.69 -6.62
CA ILE A 234 -0.65 -1.33 -6.99
C ILE A 234 0.63 -1.40 -7.83
N GLU A 235 1.58 -2.26 -7.47
CA GLU A 235 2.73 -2.56 -8.31
C GLU A 235 2.28 -3.09 -9.68
N THR A 236 1.36 -4.05 -9.69
CA THR A 236 0.77 -4.60 -10.92
C THR A 236 0.19 -3.49 -11.80
N GLY A 237 -0.72 -2.67 -11.24
CA GLY A 237 -1.32 -1.56 -11.95
C GLY A 237 -0.30 -0.55 -12.49
N THR A 238 0.76 -0.27 -11.72
CA THR A 238 1.83 0.65 -12.12
C THR A 238 2.56 0.15 -13.37
N PHE A 239 2.94 -1.12 -13.44
CA PHE A 239 3.57 -1.68 -14.65
C PHE A 239 2.63 -1.72 -15.85
N LEU A 240 1.34 -2.04 -15.64
CA LEU A 240 0.34 -2.01 -16.70
C LEU A 240 0.11 -0.58 -17.24
N VAL A 241 0.06 0.43 -16.37
CA VAL A 241 -0.01 1.84 -16.78
C VAL A 241 1.23 2.23 -17.58
N GLY A 242 2.43 1.80 -17.15
CA GLY A 242 3.67 2.02 -17.89
C GLY A 242 3.62 1.43 -19.31
N ALA A 243 3.08 0.22 -19.46
CA ALA A 243 2.86 -0.40 -20.76
C ALA A 243 1.86 0.42 -21.61
N ALA A 244 0.75 0.87 -21.01
CA ALA A 244 -0.24 1.69 -21.69
C ALA A 244 0.35 3.02 -22.18
N MET A 245 1.11 3.73 -21.34
CA MET A 245 1.74 5.00 -21.69
C MET A 245 2.76 4.88 -22.81
N THR A 246 3.51 3.77 -22.86
CA THR A 246 4.58 3.54 -23.84
C THR A 246 4.11 2.83 -25.12
N GLY A 247 2.81 2.52 -25.25
CA GLY A 247 2.27 1.76 -26.37
C GLY A 247 2.71 0.30 -26.41
N GLY A 248 3.16 -0.24 -25.29
CA GLY A 248 3.82 -1.54 -25.17
C GLY A 248 2.88 -2.72 -24.91
N LYS A 249 3.51 -3.86 -24.63
CA LYS A 249 2.83 -5.11 -24.25
C LYS A 249 3.55 -5.76 -23.06
N VAL A 250 2.88 -5.81 -21.92
CA VAL A 250 3.46 -6.33 -20.67
C VAL A 250 2.54 -7.37 -20.03
N ARG A 251 3.13 -8.47 -19.60
CA ARG A 251 2.50 -9.47 -18.75
C ARG A 251 3.04 -9.38 -17.33
N ALA A 252 2.15 -9.09 -16.38
CA ALA A 252 2.43 -9.15 -14.95
C ALA A 252 2.16 -10.59 -14.45
N ARG A 253 3.18 -11.28 -13.98
CA ARG A 253 3.10 -12.64 -13.42
C ARG A 253 3.00 -12.59 -11.90
N GLY A 254 2.29 -13.55 -11.32
CA GLY A 254 1.94 -13.54 -9.90
C GLY A 254 0.89 -12.48 -9.57
N ALA A 255 0.16 -11.94 -10.56
CA ALA A 255 -0.84 -10.89 -10.38
C ALA A 255 -2.26 -11.48 -10.29
N ARG A 256 -3.13 -10.81 -9.56
CA ARG A 256 -4.53 -11.21 -9.37
C ARG A 256 -5.47 -10.14 -9.92
N ALA A 257 -6.20 -10.47 -11.00
CA ALA A 257 -7.12 -9.56 -11.67
C ALA A 257 -8.33 -9.18 -10.79
N ASP A 258 -8.82 -10.12 -9.98
CA ASP A 258 -9.96 -9.94 -9.08
C ASP A 258 -9.73 -8.88 -7.98
N THR A 259 -8.50 -8.44 -7.79
CA THR A 259 -8.15 -7.37 -6.83
C THR A 259 -8.01 -5.99 -7.47
N LEU A 260 -8.17 -5.90 -8.80
CA LEU A 260 -7.76 -4.73 -9.59
C LEU A 260 -8.83 -4.27 -10.61
N ASP A 261 -10.07 -4.73 -10.49
CA ASP A 261 -11.14 -4.53 -11.50
C ASP A 261 -11.30 -3.07 -11.93
N ALA A 262 -11.40 -2.13 -10.97
CA ALA A 262 -11.59 -0.71 -11.29
C ALA A 262 -10.41 -0.11 -12.10
N VAL A 263 -9.20 -0.57 -11.86
CA VAL A 263 -8.00 -0.13 -12.59
C VAL A 263 -7.97 -0.75 -13.99
N LEU A 264 -8.26 -2.05 -14.11
CA LEU A 264 -8.30 -2.75 -15.40
C LEU A 264 -9.37 -2.14 -16.31
N GLN A 265 -10.55 -1.84 -15.78
CA GLN A 265 -11.61 -1.15 -16.52
C GLN A 265 -11.13 0.19 -17.08
N LYS A 266 -10.43 1.01 -16.29
CA LYS A 266 -9.90 2.30 -16.77
C LYS A 266 -8.79 2.14 -17.81
N LEU A 267 -8.00 1.09 -17.72
CA LEU A 267 -7.02 0.77 -18.78
C LEU A 267 -7.70 0.34 -20.08
N GLU A 268 -8.78 -0.46 -20.03
CA GLU A 268 -9.59 -0.81 -21.20
C GLU A 268 -10.25 0.44 -21.82
N GLU A 269 -10.81 1.34 -21.00
CA GLU A 269 -11.34 2.63 -21.46
C GLU A 269 -10.25 3.47 -22.15
N SER A 270 -8.99 3.37 -21.73
CA SER A 270 -7.86 4.04 -22.38
C SER A 270 -7.45 3.42 -23.72
N GLY A 271 -8.05 2.29 -24.09
CA GLY A 271 -7.83 1.59 -25.37
C GLY A 271 -6.91 0.38 -25.26
N ALA A 272 -6.56 -0.06 -24.06
CA ALA A 272 -5.76 -1.26 -23.86
C ALA A 272 -6.58 -2.55 -24.11
N HIS A 273 -5.92 -3.56 -24.66
CA HIS A 273 -6.43 -4.93 -24.68
C HIS A 273 -5.88 -5.66 -23.45
N ILE A 274 -6.78 -6.18 -22.62
CA ILE A 274 -6.43 -6.88 -21.40
C ILE A 274 -6.83 -8.35 -21.50
N SER A 275 -5.92 -9.24 -21.13
CA SER A 275 -6.15 -10.66 -20.97
C SER A 275 -5.70 -11.07 -19.57
N THR A 276 -6.44 -11.97 -18.96
CA THR A 276 -6.17 -12.42 -17.59
C THR A 276 -6.13 -13.94 -17.49
N GLY A 277 -5.31 -14.45 -16.60
CA GLY A 277 -5.29 -15.87 -16.20
C GLY A 277 -5.42 -15.97 -14.68
N LYS A 278 -5.18 -17.16 -14.16
CA LYS A 278 -5.29 -17.42 -12.72
C LYS A 278 -4.34 -16.56 -11.88
N ASP A 279 -3.12 -16.33 -12.40
CA ASP A 279 -2.00 -15.70 -11.70
C ASP A 279 -1.21 -14.74 -12.60
N TRP A 280 -1.84 -14.20 -13.63
CA TRP A 280 -1.22 -13.22 -14.52
C TRP A 280 -2.26 -12.30 -15.16
N ILE A 281 -1.79 -11.10 -15.51
CA ILE A 281 -2.54 -10.08 -16.27
C ILE A 281 -1.62 -9.60 -17.39
N GLU A 282 -2.13 -9.57 -18.62
CA GLU A 282 -1.43 -9.03 -19.78
C GLU A 282 -2.18 -7.83 -20.35
N LEU A 283 -1.45 -6.75 -20.59
CA LEU A 283 -1.94 -5.57 -21.28
C LEU A 283 -1.18 -5.40 -22.59
N ASP A 284 -1.90 -5.15 -23.69
CA ASP A 284 -1.36 -4.88 -25.02
C ASP A 284 -1.96 -3.62 -25.61
N MET A 285 -1.17 -2.58 -25.82
CA MET A 285 -1.59 -1.32 -26.48
C MET A 285 -1.46 -1.38 -27.99
N GLN A 286 -0.83 -2.40 -28.55
CA GLN A 286 -0.62 -2.56 -29.99
C GLN A 286 0.05 -1.33 -30.65
N GLY A 287 0.99 -0.70 -29.95
CA GLY A 287 1.69 0.51 -30.42
C GLY A 287 0.83 1.79 -30.43
N ARG A 288 -0.38 1.75 -29.89
CA ARG A 288 -1.30 2.89 -29.92
C ARG A 288 -1.07 3.82 -28.74
N ARG A 289 -1.36 5.10 -28.96
CA ARG A 289 -1.44 6.11 -27.90
C ARG A 289 -2.67 5.87 -27.03
N PRO A 290 -2.62 5.99 -25.71
CA PRO A 290 -3.79 5.85 -24.86
C PRO A 290 -4.78 7.01 -25.06
N LYS A 291 -6.05 6.76 -24.77
CA LYS A 291 -7.10 7.78 -24.65
C LYS A 291 -7.18 8.26 -23.22
N ALA A 292 -7.47 9.54 -23.03
CA ALA A 292 -7.68 10.10 -21.70
C ALA A 292 -8.90 9.48 -20.99
N VAL A 293 -8.80 9.28 -19.70
CA VAL A 293 -9.86 8.68 -18.89
C VAL A 293 -10.20 9.59 -17.70
N ASN A 294 -11.47 9.54 -17.30
CA ASN A 294 -11.97 10.21 -16.10
C ASN A 294 -12.05 9.20 -14.95
N LEU A 295 -11.69 9.64 -13.76
CA LEU A 295 -11.84 8.80 -12.57
C LEU A 295 -12.04 9.63 -11.30
N VAL A 296 -12.65 9.00 -10.30
CA VAL A 296 -12.82 9.50 -8.94
C VAL A 296 -12.28 8.43 -8.00
N THR A 297 -11.36 8.82 -7.12
CA THR A 297 -10.86 7.89 -6.11
C THR A 297 -11.88 7.69 -5.00
N ALA A 298 -11.98 6.46 -4.50
CA ALA A 298 -12.83 6.12 -3.36
C ALA A 298 -12.35 4.81 -2.73
N PRO A 299 -12.82 4.45 -1.52
CA PRO A 299 -12.52 3.16 -0.91
C PRO A 299 -12.89 1.97 -1.81
N TYR A 300 -12.16 0.87 -1.67
CA TYR A 300 -12.41 -0.37 -2.41
C TYR A 300 -13.90 -0.81 -2.27
N PRO A 301 -14.56 -1.30 -3.32
CA PRO A 301 -14.02 -1.74 -4.61
C PRO A 301 -13.92 -0.64 -5.69
N ALA A 302 -14.11 0.62 -5.33
CA ALA A 302 -13.95 1.73 -6.25
C ALA A 302 -12.46 1.97 -6.62
N PHE A 303 -12.19 3.03 -7.38
CA PHE A 303 -10.85 3.31 -7.90
C PHE A 303 -9.89 3.69 -6.76
N PRO A 304 -8.76 2.96 -6.58
CA PRO A 304 -7.86 3.18 -5.45
C PRO A 304 -7.05 4.48 -5.59
N THR A 305 -6.99 5.25 -4.50
CA THR A 305 -6.18 6.48 -4.43
C THR A 305 -4.69 6.21 -4.70
N ASP A 306 -4.18 5.01 -4.42
CA ASP A 306 -2.79 4.61 -4.68
C ASP A 306 -2.46 4.46 -6.18
N MET A 307 -3.46 4.48 -7.06
CA MET A 307 -3.31 4.47 -8.52
C MET A 307 -3.58 5.84 -9.17
N GLN A 308 -4.01 6.85 -8.41
CA GLN A 308 -4.36 8.16 -8.93
C GLN A 308 -3.19 8.81 -9.69
N ALA A 309 -1.99 8.81 -9.10
CA ALA A 309 -0.83 9.46 -9.70
C ALA A 309 -0.41 8.81 -11.03
N GLN A 310 -0.47 7.49 -11.13
CA GLN A 310 -0.14 6.76 -12.36
C GLN A 310 -1.09 7.13 -13.49
N PHE A 311 -2.39 7.24 -13.21
CA PHE A 311 -3.36 7.68 -14.21
C PHE A 311 -3.29 9.18 -14.52
N THR A 312 -2.83 10.00 -13.58
CA THR A 312 -2.46 11.39 -13.88
C THR A 312 -1.36 11.44 -14.92
N ALA A 313 -0.30 10.64 -14.78
CA ALA A 313 0.77 10.54 -15.76
C ALA A 313 0.29 9.98 -17.12
N LEU A 314 -0.58 8.95 -17.11
CA LEU A 314 -1.18 8.42 -18.34
C LEU A 314 -1.95 9.50 -19.10
N ASN A 315 -2.80 10.26 -18.41
CA ASN A 315 -3.57 11.34 -19.04
C ASN A 315 -2.67 12.45 -19.61
N CYS A 316 -1.48 12.69 -19.05
CA CYS A 316 -0.54 13.69 -19.61
C CYS A 316 -0.12 13.40 -21.05
N VAL A 317 -0.06 12.12 -21.45
CA VAL A 317 0.33 11.69 -22.81
C VAL A 317 -0.82 11.10 -23.62
N ALA A 318 -2.00 11.04 -23.05
CA ALA A 318 -3.18 10.47 -23.69
C ALA A 318 -3.77 11.41 -24.77
N GLU A 319 -4.65 10.89 -25.62
CA GLU A 319 -5.47 11.68 -26.53
C GLU A 319 -6.69 12.23 -25.78
N GLY A 320 -6.88 13.55 -25.81
CA GLY A 320 -8.04 14.21 -25.21
C GLY A 320 -7.76 14.82 -23.84
N VAL A 321 -8.82 15.01 -23.07
CA VAL A 321 -8.80 15.61 -21.73
C VAL A 321 -9.32 14.61 -20.71
N GLY A 322 -8.57 14.38 -19.65
CA GLY A 322 -8.95 13.54 -18.52
C GLY A 322 -9.19 14.36 -17.26
N VAL A 323 -10.19 13.98 -16.48
CA VAL A 323 -10.54 14.62 -15.21
C VAL A 323 -10.36 13.61 -14.08
N ILE A 324 -9.54 13.94 -13.10
CA ILE A 324 -9.25 13.10 -11.95
C ILE A 324 -9.66 13.84 -10.68
N THR A 325 -10.59 13.26 -9.92
CA THR A 325 -11.02 13.79 -8.63
C THR A 325 -10.51 12.91 -7.49
N GLU A 326 -9.74 13.50 -6.57
CA GLU A 326 -9.21 12.83 -5.39
C GLU A 326 -10.12 13.09 -4.20
N THR A 327 -10.74 12.04 -3.64
CA THR A 327 -11.67 12.17 -2.52
C THR A 327 -11.17 11.54 -1.22
N VAL A 328 -10.02 10.85 -1.26
CA VAL A 328 -9.49 10.14 -0.10
C VAL A 328 -8.44 10.97 0.65
N PHE A 329 -7.54 11.64 -0.09
CA PHE A 329 -6.49 12.47 0.49
C PHE A 329 -6.41 13.84 -0.16
N GLU A 330 -6.67 14.89 0.60
CA GLU A 330 -6.82 16.28 0.14
C GLU A 330 -5.58 16.87 -0.56
N ASN A 331 -4.37 16.42 -0.19
CA ASN A 331 -3.11 16.98 -0.69
C ASN A 331 -2.37 16.04 -1.67
N ARG A 332 -3.08 15.16 -2.38
CA ARG A 332 -2.43 14.10 -3.16
C ARG A 332 -2.15 14.47 -4.62
N PHE A 333 -1.95 15.74 -4.95
CA PHE A 333 -1.55 16.22 -6.28
C PHE A 333 -0.16 16.89 -6.33
N MET A 334 0.71 16.65 -5.35
CA MET A 334 2.05 17.26 -5.32
C MET A 334 2.90 16.88 -6.55
N HIS A 335 2.69 15.72 -7.14
CA HIS A 335 3.35 15.26 -8.35
C HIS A 335 2.96 16.06 -9.61
N ALA A 336 1.84 16.77 -9.59
CA ALA A 336 1.39 17.56 -10.74
C ALA A 336 2.43 18.63 -11.14
N LEU A 337 3.04 19.29 -10.16
CA LEU A 337 4.08 20.30 -10.41
C LEU A 337 5.32 19.68 -11.06
N GLU A 338 5.70 18.47 -10.66
CA GLU A 338 6.84 17.79 -11.26
C GLU A 338 6.52 17.26 -12.68
N LEU A 339 5.29 16.83 -12.93
CA LEU A 339 4.83 16.49 -14.29
C LEU A 339 4.80 17.73 -15.20
N GLN A 340 4.39 18.90 -14.69
CA GLN A 340 4.45 20.16 -15.44
C GLN A 340 5.90 20.53 -15.80
N ARG A 341 6.90 20.21 -15.00
CA ARG A 341 8.32 20.39 -15.35
C ARG A 341 8.74 19.56 -16.56
N LEU A 342 8.06 18.42 -16.79
CA LEU A 342 8.24 17.59 -17.99
C LEU A 342 7.38 18.07 -19.18
N GLY A 343 6.63 19.16 -19.04
CA GLY A 343 5.79 19.73 -20.10
C GLY A 343 4.34 19.27 -20.08
N ALA A 344 3.86 18.65 -19.02
CA ALA A 344 2.45 18.28 -18.89
C ALA A 344 1.54 19.51 -18.76
N ASP A 345 0.33 19.42 -19.35
CA ASP A 345 -0.74 20.42 -19.23
C ASP A 345 -1.75 19.96 -18.18
N ILE A 346 -1.56 20.43 -16.94
CA ILE A 346 -2.39 20.09 -15.77
C ILE A 346 -2.92 21.35 -15.13
N ARG A 347 -4.23 21.42 -14.93
CA ARG A 347 -4.89 22.45 -14.13
C ARG A 347 -5.51 21.83 -12.88
N LEU A 348 -5.19 22.36 -11.71
CA LEU A 348 -5.74 21.90 -10.44
C LEU A 348 -6.86 22.85 -9.98
N GLU A 349 -8.01 22.29 -9.63
CA GLU A 349 -9.17 22.99 -9.06
C GLU A 349 -9.66 22.23 -7.82
N GLY A 350 -9.30 22.72 -6.64
CA GLY A 350 -9.62 22.02 -5.39
C GLY A 350 -9.00 20.62 -5.36
N ASN A 351 -9.85 19.61 -5.27
CA ASN A 351 -9.45 18.20 -5.27
C ASN A 351 -9.51 17.54 -6.66
N THR A 352 -9.56 18.33 -7.73
CA THR A 352 -9.71 17.84 -9.10
C THR A 352 -8.56 18.32 -9.98
N ALA A 353 -7.97 17.40 -10.75
CA ALA A 353 -7.02 17.69 -11.79
C ALA A 353 -7.68 17.57 -13.16
N ILE A 354 -7.55 18.59 -13.99
CA ILE A 354 -7.96 18.60 -15.40
C ILE A 354 -6.67 18.50 -16.21
N ILE A 355 -6.52 17.44 -16.98
CA ILE A 355 -5.28 17.09 -17.66
C ILE A 355 -5.54 17.04 -19.15
N THR A 356 -4.91 17.93 -19.93
CA THR A 356 -4.94 17.88 -21.39
C THR A 356 -3.71 17.10 -21.87
N GLY A 357 -3.95 16.00 -22.59
CA GLY A 357 -2.85 15.18 -23.08
C GLY A 357 -2.01 15.93 -24.12
N VAL A 358 -0.68 15.92 -23.94
CA VAL A 358 0.27 16.54 -24.84
C VAL A 358 0.90 15.50 -25.77
N PRO A 359 1.27 15.88 -27.02
CA PRO A 359 1.89 14.93 -27.94
C PRO A 359 3.31 14.51 -27.51
N LYS A 360 3.98 15.35 -26.71
CA LYS A 360 5.38 15.15 -26.30
C LYS A 360 5.59 15.74 -24.91
N MET A 361 6.35 15.02 -24.11
CA MET A 361 6.95 15.52 -22.86
C MET A 361 8.46 15.55 -23.02
N SER A 362 9.15 16.38 -22.26
CA SER A 362 10.60 16.55 -22.31
C SER A 362 11.26 16.13 -21.01
N GLY A 363 12.36 15.39 -21.09
CA GLY A 363 13.14 15.00 -19.94
C GLY A 363 13.68 16.19 -19.16
N ALA A 364 13.66 16.10 -17.84
CA ALA A 364 14.18 17.13 -16.93
C ALA A 364 14.58 16.50 -15.59
N PRO A 365 15.38 17.21 -14.76
CA PRO A 365 15.51 16.85 -13.35
C PRO A 365 14.21 17.11 -12.60
N ILE A 366 13.71 16.10 -11.89
CA ILE A 366 12.48 16.11 -11.10
C ILE A 366 12.69 15.45 -9.73
N MET A 367 11.78 15.68 -8.82
CA MET A 367 11.88 15.25 -7.43
C MET A 367 10.73 14.31 -7.06
N ALA A 368 11.05 13.15 -6.52
CA ALA A 368 10.07 12.29 -5.87
C ALA A 368 9.42 13.00 -4.68
N THR A 369 8.10 12.96 -4.58
CA THR A 369 7.30 13.71 -3.58
C THR A 369 6.70 12.81 -2.52
N ASP A 370 6.17 11.67 -2.91
CA ASP A 370 5.66 10.62 -2.04
C ASP A 370 5.85 9.24 -2.70
N LEU A 371 5.55 8.19 -1.95
CA LEU A 371 5.71 6.80 -2.33
C LEU A 371 5.09 6.44 -3.71
N ARG A 372 3.82 6.76 -3.92
CA ARG A 372 3.08 6.35 -5.13
C ARG A 372 3.23 7.37 -6.26
N ALA A 373 3.24 8.65 -5.93
CA ALA A 373 3.51 9.71 -6.89
C ALA A 373 4.91 9.59 -7.51
N SER A 374 5.88 9.13 -6.74
CA SER A 374 7.24 8.91 -7.26
C SER A 374 7.28 7.91 -8.40
N ALA A 375 6.47 6.85 -8.35
CA ALA A 375 6.38 5.89 -9.45
C ALA A 375 5.80 6.51 -10.73
N CYS A 376 4.80 7.40 -10.61
CA CYS A 376 4.25 8.09 -11.77
C CYS A 376 5.30 8.97 -12.47
N LEU A 377 6.23 9.56 -11.73
CA LEU A 377 7.33 10.35 -12.27
C LEU A 377 8.33 9.47 -13.03
N VAL A 378 8.58 8.26 -12.56
CA VAL A 378 9.36 7.26 -13.31
C VAL A 378 8.66 6.91 -14.62
N LEU A 379 7.35 6.62 -14.59
CA LEU A 379 6.56 6.32 -15.77
C LEU A 379 6.56 7.50 -16.78
N ALA A 380 6.43 8.73 -16.29
CA ALA A 380 6.50 9.92 -17.13
C ALA A 380 7.89 10.06 -17.82
N GLY A 381 8.98 9.73 -17.10
CA GLY A 381 10.32 9.69 -17.68
C GLY A 381 10.48 8.66 -18.82
N LEU A 382 9.73 7.55 -18.80
CA LEU A 382 9.77 6.53 -19.86
C LEU A 382 9.23 7.06 -21.21
N VAL A 383 8.34 8.04 -21.19
CA VAL A 383 7.69 8.62 -22.38
C VAL A 383 8.22 10.01 -22.73
N ALA A 384 9.02 10.63 -21.88
CA ALA A 384 9.63 11.92 -22.14
C ALA A 384 10.79 11.81 -23.14
N GLU A 385 10.93 12.78 -24.03
CA GLU A 385 12.08 12.86 -24.94
C GLU A 385 13.33 13.33 -24.18
N GLY A 386 14.43 12.60 -24.33
CA GLY A 386 15.71 12.87 -23.65
C GLY A 386 15.79 12.18 -22.28
N ASP A 387 16.61 12.73 -21.41
CA ASP A 387 16.93 12.17 -20.12
C ASP A 387 16.12 12.82 -18.98
N THR A 388 15.52 11.99 -18.16
CA THR A 388 14.86 12.40 -16.92
C THR A 388 15.65 11.87 -15.73
N THR A 389 15.98 12.76 -14.77
CA THR A 389 16.61 12.36 -13.52
C THR A 389 15.63 12.55 -12.37
N VAL A 390 15.34 11.47 -11.65
CA VAL A 390 14.45 11.47 -10.48
C VAL A 390 15.31 11.50 -9.21
N ASP A 391 15.19 12.56 -8.44
CA ASP A 391 15.82 12.69 -7.11
C ASP A 391 14.93 12.11 -5.99
N ARG A 392 15.49 11.91 -4.80
CA ARG A 392 14.80 11.42 -3.60
C ARG A 392 14.18 10.04 -3.79
N VAL A 393 14.88 9.13 -4.46
CA VAL A 393 14.37 7.78 -4.79
C VAL A 393 14.04 6.92 -3.57
N TYR A 394 14.47 7.31 -2.37
CA TYR A 394 14.07 6.65 -1.13
C TYR A 394 12.53 6.59 -0.94
N HIS A 395 11.79 7.52 -1.55
CA HIS A 395 10.33 7.45 -1.59
C HIS A 395 9.84 6.26 -2.43
N ILE A 396 10.52 5.96 -3.53
CA ILE A 396 10.19 4.82 -4.40
C ILE A 396 10.50 3.50 -3.68
N ASP A 397 11.65 3.41 -3.03
CA ASP A 397 12.13 2.21 -2.32
C ASP A 397 11.24 1.81 -1.12
N ARG A 398 10.35 2.68 -0.70
CA ARG A 398 9.34 2.37 0.31
C ARG A 398 8.21 1.48 -0.20
N GLY A 399 7.95 1.46 -1.50
CA GLY A 399 6.79 0.78 -2.06
C GLY A 399 6.98 0.01 -3.34
N TYR A 400 8.16 0.09 -3.94
CA TYR A 400 8.49 -0.65 -5.16
C TYR A 400 9.85 -1.32 -5.00
N GLU A 401 9.85 -2.63 -5.16
CA GLU A 401 11.04 -3.44 -5.08
C GLU A 401 11.81 -3.36 -6.40
N ASN A 402 13.01 -2.74 -6.38
CA ASN A 402 13.92 -2.64 -7.52
C ASN A 402 13.23 -2.23 -8.83
N ILE A 403 12.45 -1.14 -8.78
CA ILE A 403 11.64 -0.69 -9.92
C ILE A 403 12.47 -0.51 -11.19
N GLU A 404 13.72 -0.03 -11.08
CA GLU A 404 14.63 0.16 -12.19
C GLU A 404 15.04 -1.16 -12.84
N GLU A 405 15.25 -2.22 -12.05
CA GLU A 405 15.60 -3.54 -12.58
C GLU A 405 14.39 -4.16 -13.29
N LYS A 406 13.22 -4.12 -12.68
CA LYS A 406 11.98 -4.64 -13.26
C LYS A 406 11.60 -3.92 -14.56
N LEU A 407 11.70 -2.59 -14.60
CA LEU A 407 11.49 -1.82 -15.84
C LEU A 407 12.57 -2.09 -16.88
N GLY A 408 13.82 -2.28 -16.45
CA GLY A 408 14.92 -2.67 -17.33
C GLY A 408 14.68 -4.02 -18.02
N VAL A 409 14.15 -5.02 -17.32
CA VAL A 409 13.74 -6.31 -17.91
C VAL A 409 12.64 -6.12 -18.97
N LEU A 410 11.78 -5.11 -18.81
CA LEU A 410 10.74 -4.77 -19.78
C LEU A 410 11.25 -3.90 -20.95
N GLY A 411 12.56 -3.63 -21.01
CA GLY A 411 13.20 -2.89 -22.11
C GLY A 411 13.38 -1.39 -21.88
N ALA A 412 13.06 -0.88 -20.69
CA ALA A 412 13.33 0.52 -20.35
C ALA A 412 14.83 0.81 -20.25
N ARG A 413 15.23 1.98 -20.70
CA ARG A 413 16.58 2.53 -20.48
C ARG A 413 16.60 3.31 -19.17
N ILE A 414 16.78 2.59 -18.09
CA ILE A 414 16.70 3.10 -16.73
C ILE A 414 17.86 2.56 -15.89
N ARG A 415 18.42 3.39 -15.04
CA ARG A 415 19.47 2.97 -14.09
C ARG A 415 19.48 3.81 -12.84
N ARG A 416 19.90 3.20 -11.74
CA ARG A 416 20.18 3.89 -10.48
C ARG A 416 21.59 4.49 -10.52
N LEU A 417 21.69 5.77 -10.18
CA LEU A 417 22.95 6.46 -10.00
C LEU A 417 23.30 6.51 -8.50
N PRO A 418 24.56 6.26 -8.14
CA PRO A 418 25.00 6.43 -6.76
C PRO A 418 24.83 7.91 -6.32
N GLY A 419 24.57 8.11 -5.04
CA GLY A 419 24.38 9.44 -4.45
C GLY A 419 25.66 10.00 -3.86
#